data_638d64e325532ed6c7a3844d51ab426d
#
_entry.id   638d64e325532ed6c7a3844d51ab426d
#
_cell.length_a   1.000
_cell.length_b   1.000
_cell.length_c   1.000
_cell.angle_alpha   90.00
_cell.angle_beta   90.00
_cell.angle_gamma   90.00
#
_symmetry.space_group_name_H-M   'P 1'
#
loop_
_entity.id
_entity.type
_entity.pdbx_description
1 polymer ?
#
loop_
_entity_poly.entity_id
_entity_poly.type
_entity_poly.pdbx_seq_one_letter_code
_entity_poly.pdbx_strand_id
1 'polypeptide(L)'
;TTVHEGAVHLHQGRTYLVRSLDLEDAVALVEEANPPYSTVARDTTSISVLETDVEIPWGQGRLCYGSVEVTNQVVSFLRRRVITGEVLGESKLDLPPRTLRTRAVWWTVTEDQLDAARINPEILGGALHAAEHASIGMLPLFATCDRWDIGGVSVPLHPDTLLPTVFVYDGHPGGAGFAERAFHTARAWLTATRQAIASCECDAGCPSCIQSPKCGNGNDPLHKRGAVRLLTELLREAPEEKPDGRVEGEPEERTESAERAEGTTEERAEGTTEERAERTTEERAEGTTDESAVGKPAVRKPEVEPAAEPGKGSGTTGAAAGATPHPQGPPAP
;
A
#
# COMPACT_ATOMS: atom_id res chain seq x y z
N THR A 1 2.26 0.10 11.12
CA THR A 1 2.05 1.56 11.01
C THR A 1 1.21 2.15 12.15
N THR A 2 0.30 1.39 12.75
CA THR A 2 -0.65 1.89 13.78
C THR A 2 -0.22 1.65 15.21
N VAL A 3 0.77 0.77 15.42
CA VAL A 3 1.32 0.45 16.75
C VAL A 3 2.83 0.66 16.70
N HIS A 4 3.30 1.74 17.25
CA HIS A 4 4.69 2.11 17.48
C HIS A 4 4.77 2.96 18.76
N GLU A 5 5.93 3.12 19.34
CA GLU A 5 6.11 3.96 20.51
C GLU A 5 5.58 5.39 20.23
N GLY A 6 4.78 5.92 21.15
CA GLY A 6 4.14 7.23 21.02
C GLY A 6 2.89 7.27 20.14
N ALA A 7 2.47 6.15 19.51
CA ALA A 7 1.25 6.11 18.72
C ALA A 7 -0.01 6.25 19.56
N VAL A 8 -0.99 6.95 19.02
CA VAL A 8 -2.37 6.96 19.52
C VAL A 8 -3.14 5.89 18.76
N HIS A 9 -3.42 4.77 19.43
CA HIS A 9 -4.04 3.58 18.88
C HIS A 9 -5.50 3.46 19.31
N LEU A 10 -6.40 3.29 18.35
CA LEU A 10 -7.82 3.05 18.59
C LEU A 10 -8.08 1.54 18.53
N HIS A 11 -8.58 0.96 19.62
CA HIS A 11 -8.96 -0.44 19.68
C HIS A 11 -10.33 -0.61 20.36
N GLN A 12 -11.27 -1.25 19.68
CA GLN A 12 -12.63 -1.49 20.16
C GLN A 12 -13.33 -0.26 20.74
N GLY A 13 -13.17 0.91 20.08
CA GLY A 13 -13.76 2.17 20.51
C GLY A 13 -13.05 2.88 21.67
N ARG A 14 -11.95 2.32 22.19
CA ARG A 14 -11.12 2.95 23.23
C ARG A 14 -9.81 3.43 22.64
N THR A 15 -9.34 4.55 23.15
CA THR A 15 -8.07 5.17 22.73
C THR A 15 -6.96 4.81 23.68
N TYR A 16 -5.82 4.41 23.13
CA TYR A 16 -4.63 4.02 23.89
C TYR A 16 -3.41 4.78 23.36
N LEU A 17 -2.53 5.16 24.28
CA LEU A 17 -1.18 5.63 23.95
C LEU A 17 -0.21 4.45 24.07
N VAL A 18 0.52 4.16 23.01
CA VAL A 18 1.54 3.11 22.98
C VAL A 18 2.78 3.63 23.71
N ARG A 19 3.17 2.97 24.81
CA ARG A 19 4.30 3.35 25.65
C ARG A 19 5.60 2.72 25.19
N SER A 20 5.54 1.46 24.77
CA SER A 20 6.67 0.75 24.19
C SER A 20 6.19 -0.33 23.23
N LEU A 21 7.05 -0.69 22.32
CA LEU A 21 6.86 -1.79 21.37
C LEU A 21 8.08 -2.69 21.43
N ASP A 22 7.88 -3.93 21.87
CA ASP A 22 8.84 -4.99 21.79
C ASP A 22 8.55 -5.84 20.55
N LEU A 23 9.50 -5.84 19.61
CA LEU A 23 9.35 -6.57 18.35
C LEU A 23 9.80 -8.04 18.48
N GLU A 24 10.68 -8.36 19.44
CA GLU A 24 11.17 -9.72 19.66
C GLU A 24 10.07 -10.57 20.30
N ASP A 25 9.44 -10.03 21.35
CA ASP A 25 8.34 -10.69 22.06
C ASP A 25 6.96 -10.43 21.42
N ALA A 26 6.88 -9.60 20.37
CA ALA A 26 5.65 -9.15 19.72
C ALA A 26 4.64 -8.53 20.71
N VAL A 27 5.12 -7.75 21.69
CA VAL A 27 4.33 -7.14 22.77
C VAL A 27 4.35 -5.62 22.63
N ALA A 28 3.18 -5.00 22.73
CA ALA A 28 3.06 -3.55 22.88
C ALA A 28 2.45 -3.21 24.23
N LEU A 29 3.12 -2.37 25.03
CA LEU A 29 2.55 -1.80 26.24
C LEU A 29 1.75 -0.57 25.89
N VAL A 30 0.49 -0.55 26.32
CA VAL A 30 -0.44 0.53 26.02
C VAL A 30 -1.10 1.03 27.29
N GLU A 31 -1.40 2.32 27.33
CA GLU A 31 -2.12 2.98 28.42
C GLU A 31 -3.40 3.61 27.86
N GLU A 32 -4.54 3.40 28.50
CA GLU A 32 -5.78 4.08 28.10
C GLU A 32 -5.61 5.58 28.33
N ALA A 33 -5.73 6.36 27.26
CA ALA A 33 -5.53 7.80 27.25
C ALA A 33 -6.38 8.43 26.14
N ASN A 34 -6.76 9.69 26.33
CA ASN A 34 -7.52 10.44 25.35
C ASN A 34 -6.81 11.77 25.02
N PRO A 35 -5.66 11.73 24.35
CA PRO A 35 -4.91 12.94 24.02
C PRO A 35 -5.68 13.80 23.00
N PRO A 36 -5.47 15.14 22.98
CA PRO A 36 -6.13 16.05 22.04
C PRO A 36 -5.56 15.97 20.60
N TYR A 37 -4.79 14.91 20.31
CA TYR A 37 -4.16 14.68 19.02
C TYR A 37 -4.28 13.21 18.59
N SER A 38 -4.22 12.99 17.30
CA SER A 38 -4.02 11.67 16.67
C SER A 38 -2.59 11.56 16.12
N THR A 39 -2.17 10.35 15.79
CA THR A 39 -0.86 10.09 15.18
C THR A 39 -1.06 9.48 13.80
N VAL A 40 -0.22 9.93 12.85
CA VAL A 40 -0.18 9.41 11.47
C VAL A 40 1.25 9.02 11.17
N ALA A 41 1.49 7.72 10.96
CA ALA A 41 2.79 7.22 10.57
C ALA A 41 3.17 7.71 9.16
N ARG A 42 4.46 7.96 8.97
CA ARG A 42 5.07 8.23 7.66
C ARG A 42 6.03 7.11 7.34
N ASP A 43 5.89 6.57 6.17
CA ASP A 43 6.72 5.48 5.67
C ASP A 43 7.38 5.85 4.34
N THR A 44 8.47 5.16 4.05
CA THR A 44 9.14 5.17 2.76
C THR A 44 8.96 3.81 2.14
N THR A 45 8.64 3.80 0.85
CA THR A 45 8.53 2.56 0.07
C THR A 45 9.51 2.62 -1.09
N SER A 46 10.31 1.58 -1.24
CA SER A 46 11.15 1.35 -2.41
C SER A 46 10.79 0.02 -3.05
N ILE A 47 11.06 -0.10 -4.34
CA ILE A 47 10.80 -1.30 -5.11
C ILE A 47 12.03 -1.63 -5.94
N SER A 48 12.35 -2.91 -6.08
CA SER A 48 13.43 -3.42 -6.94
C SER A 48 12.88 -4.50 -7.84
N VAL A 49 13.26 -4.49 -9.10
CA VAL A 49 12.90 -5.54 -10.07
C VAL A 49 13.80 -6.74 -9.83
N LEU A 50 13.21 -7.89 -9.51
CA LEU A 50 13.94 -9.16 -9.34
C LEU A 50 14.04 -9.90 -10.67
N GLU A 51 12.94 -9.93 -11.42
CA GLU A 51 12.85 -10.63 -12.70
C GLU A 51 11.76 -9.99 -13.56
N THR A 52 12.02 -9.83 -14.86
CA THR A 52 11.03 -9.41 -15.86
C THR A 52 10.64 -10.62 -16.68
N ASP A 53 9.42 -11.12 -16.48
CA ASP A 53 8.93 -12.30 -17.17
C ASP A 53 8.46 -11.95 -18.59
N VAL A 54 7.75 -10.81 -18.70
CA VAL A 54 7.23 -10.32 -19.97
C VAL A 54 7.51 -8.83 -20.10
N GLU A 55 8.00 -8.43 -21.25
CA GLU A 55 8.22 -7.05 -21.63
C GLU A 55 7.69 -6.83 -23.05
N ILE A 56 6.86 -5.83 -23.22
CA ILE A 56 6.35 -5.42 -24.54
C ILE A 56 6.66 -3.95 -24.79
N PRO A 57 6.95 -3.55 -26.03
CA PRO A 57 7.05 -2.16 -26.43
C PRO A 57 5.74 -1.41 -26.14
N TRP A 58 5.83 -0.22 -25.55
CA TRP A 58 4.70 0.66 -25.33
C TRP A 58 5.04 2.05 -25.85
N GLY A 59 4.94 2.20 -27.16
CA GLY A 59 5.56 3.31 -27.84
C GLY A 59 7.07 3.24 -27.75
N GLN A 60 7.69 4.33 -27.28
CA GLN A 60 9.13 4.37 -26.99
C GLN A 60 9.47 3.86 -25.60
N GLY A 61 8.48 3.76 -24.71
CA GLY A 61 8.60 3.15 -23.40
C GLY A 61 8.33 1.65 -23.43
N ARG A 62 8.06 1.07 -22.28
CA ARG A 62 7.81 -0.36 -22.10
C ARG A 62 6.69 -0.60 -21.10
N LEU A 63 5.93 -1.66 -21.32
CA LEU A 63 5.06 -2.28 -20.33
C LEU A 63 5.65 -3.63 -19.97
N CYS A 64 5.83 -3.86 -18.68
CA CYS A 64 6.49 -5.04 -18.17
C CYS A 64 5.63 -5.72 -17.10
N TYR A 65 5.84 -7.02 -16.93
CA TYR A 65 5.28 -7.83 -15.86
C TYR A 65 6.38 -8.74 -15.31
N GLY A 66 6.42 -8.93 -14.00
CA GLY A 66 7.45 -9.75 -13.39
C GLY A 66 7.43 -9.75 -11.87
N SER A 67 8.52 -10.25 -11.31
CA SER A 67 8.74 -10.36 -9.86
C SER A 67 9.46 -9.12 -9.34
N VAL A 68 9.01 -8.62 -8.19
CA VAL A 68 9.59 -7.44 -7.53
C VAL A 68 9.78 -7.69 -6.04
N GLU A 69 10.69 -6.94 -5.43
CA GLU A 69 10.82 -6.83 -3.98
C GLU A 69 10.46 -5.41 -3.54
N VAL A 70 9.40 -5.30 -2.76
CA VAL A 70 8.93 -4.05 -2.18
C VAL A 70 9.43 -3.96 -0.75
N THR A 71 10.14 -2.89 -0.42
CA THR A 71 10.62 -2.60 0.94
C THR A 71 9.89 -1.38 1.47
N ASN A 72 9.20 -1.53 2.60
CA ASN A 72 8.50 -0.46 3.29
C ASN A 72 9.09 -0.29 4.70
N GLN A 73 9.39 0.95 5.08
CA GLN A 73 9.88 1.30 6.41
C GLN A 73 9.15 2.50 6.97
N VAL A 74 8.59 2.35 8.17
CA VAL A 74 8.03 3.47 8.93
C VAL A 74 9.17 4.23 9.58
N VAL A 75 9.37 5.49 9.16
CA VAL A 75 10.53 6.31 9.54
C VAL A 75 10.20 7.41 10.56
N SER A 76 8.93 7.81 10.61
CA SER A 76 8.47 8.86 11.54
C SER A 76 6.95 8.80 11.73
N PHE A 77 6.43 9.62 12.62
CA PHE A 77 5.01 9.89 12.72
C PHE A 77 4.74 11.37 13.02
N LEU A 78 3.62 11.85 12.48
CA LEU A 78 3.09 13.17 12.76
C LEU A 78 2.06 13.10 13.89
N ARG A 79 2.10 14.08 14.79
CA ARG A 79 1.01 14.35 15.72
C ARG A 79 0.12 15.43 15.11
N ARG A 80 -1.17 15.13 14.99
CA ARG A 80 -2.16 16.06 14.43
C ARG A 80 -3.27 16.33 15.43
N ARG A 81 -3.62 17.60 15.63
CA ARG A 81 -4.76 17.99 16.45
C ARG A 81 -6.06 17.40 15.89
N VAL A 82 -6.83 16.71 16.74
CA VAL A 82 -8.03 15.95 16.29
C VAL A 82 -9.05 16.86 15.58
N ILE A 83 -9.28 18.08 16.07
CA ILE A 83 -10.35 18.94 15.53
C ILE A 83 -9.91 19.70 14.28
N THR A 84 -8.69 20.25 14.27
CA THR A 84 -8.22 21.14 13.21
C THR A 84 -7.36 20.44 12.16
N GLY A 85 -6.85 19.24 12.45
CA GLY A 85 -5.87 18.56 11.60
C GLY A 85 -4.47 19.20 11.59
N GLU A 86 -4.26 20.26 12.38
CA GLU A 86 -2.99 20.97 12.51
C GLU A 86 -1.87 20.02 12.92
N VAL A 87 -0.73 20.09 12.24
CA VAL A 87 0.47 19.30 12.58
C VAL A 87 1.13 19.94 13.80
N LEU A 88 1.15 19.21 14.90
CA LEU A 88 1.74 19.64 16.17
C LEU A 88 3.24 19.33 16.27
N GLY A 89 3.72 18.41 15.44
CA GLY A 89 5.12 17.99 15.42
C GLY A 89 5.30 16.64 14.76
N GLU A 90 6.57 16.32 14.47
CA GLU A 90 7.02 15.05 13.91
C GLU A 90 8.00 14.40 14.88
N SER A 91 7.92 13.08 15.00
CA SER A 91 8.86 12.28 15.78
C SER A 91 9.43 11.16 14.90
N LYS A 92 10.75 10.99 14.91
CA LYS A 92 11.42 9.92 14.18
C LYS A 92 11.16 8.57 14.84
N LEU A 93 11.13 7.53 14.04
CA LEU A 93 11.04 6.12 14.45
C LEU A 93 12.20 5.35 13.83
N ASP A 94 12.69 4.36 14.56
CA ASP A 94 13.69 3.41 14.10
C ASP A 94 13.05 2.01 14.08
N LEU A 95 12.12 1.81 13.16
CA LEU A 95 11.48 0.53 12.97
C LEU A 95 12.17 -0.25 11.83
N PRO A 96 12.27 -1.58 11.93
CA PRO A 96 12.87 -2.37 10.89
C PRO A 96 12.08 -2.27 9.58
N PRO A 97 12.76 -2.32 8.42
CA PRO A 97 12.10 -2.42 7.14
C PRO A 97 11.34 -3.75 7.03
N ARG A 98 10.27 -3.73 6.25
CA ARG A 98 9.49 -4.91 5.88
C ARG A 98 9.63 -5.13 4.39
N THR A 99 9.98 -6.33 3.98
CA THR A 99 10.10 -6.71 2.58
C THR A 99 8.94 -7.59 2.17
N LEU A 100 8.46 -7.37 0.95
CA LEU A 100 7.44 -8.16 0.28
C LEU A 100 7.95 -8.55 -1.10
N ARG A 101 8.16 -9.84 -1.34
CA ARG A 101 8.39 -10.37 -2.69
C ARG A 101 7.06 -10.73 -3.31
N THR A 102 6.77 -10.09 -4.45
CA THR A 102 5.46 -10.19 -5.07
C THR A 102 5.55 -10.03 -6.60
N ARG A 103 4.38 -9.95 -7.24
CA ARG A 103 4.24 -9.71 -8.67
C ARG A 103 3.83 -8.26 -8.93
N ALA A 104 4.34 -7.68 -10.00
CA ALA A 104 4.02 -6.34 -10.40
C ALA A 104 3.86 -6.21 -11.92
N VAL A 105 3.02 -5.27 -12.32
CA VAL A 105 3.03 -4.66 -13.64
C VAL A 105 3.64 -3.27 -13.51
N TRP A 106 4.49 -2.88 -14.45
CA TRP A 106 5.02 -1.51 -14.49
C TRP A 106 5.17 -1.02 -15.92
N TRP A 107 5.08 0.30 -16.05
CA TRP A 107 5.31 0.97 -17.30
C TRP A 107 6.30 2.11 -17.13
N THR A 108 7.13 2.29 -18.16
CA THR A 108 8.16 3.32 -18.22
C THR A 108 7.78 4.40 -19.21
N VAL A 109 8.34 5.58 -19.04
CA VAL A 109 8.14 6.74 -19.91
C VAL A 109 9.50 7.27 -20.32
N THR A 110 9.68 7.57 -21.62
CA THR A 110 10.90 8.17 -22.14
C THR A 110 10.86 9.70 -22.06
N GLU A 111 12.03 10.35 -22.22
CA GLU A 111 12.14 11.80 -22.27
C GLU A 111 11.31 12.39 -23.40
N ASP A 112 11.36 11.78 -24.59
CA ASP A 112 10.56 12.22 -25.76
C ASP A 112 9.04 12.17 -25.48
N GLN A 113 8.57 11.14 -24.76
CA GLN A 113 7.17 11.04 -24.35
C GLN A 113 6.81 12.10 -23.29
N LEU A 114 7.73 12.42 -22.38
CA LEU A 114 7.52 13.51 -21.41
C LEU A 114 7.44 14.87 -22.08
N ASP A 115 8.30 15.13 -23.08
CA ASP A 115 8.30 16.36 -23.86
C ASP A 115 7.01 16.49 -24.68
N ALA A 116 6.57 15.44 -25.35
CA ALA A 116 5.31 15.40 -26.07
C ALA A 116 4.10 15.63 -25.15
N ALA A 117 4.13 15.09 -23.93
CA ALA A 117 3.14 15.32 -22.89
C ALA A 117 3.29 16.70 -22.21
N ARG A 118 4.34 17.47 -22.52
CA ARG A 118 4.69 18.75 -21.88
C ARG A 118 4.83 18.61 -20.36
N ILE A 119 5.55 17.59 -19.91
CA ILE A 119 5.84 17.32 -18.52
C ILE A 119 7.30 17.70 -18.24
N ASN A 120 7.46 18.76 -17.47
CA ASN A 120 8.78 19.21 -17.02
C ASN A 120 9.16 18.52 -15.69
N PRO A 121 10.43 18.62 -15.24
CA PRO A 121 10.90 17.98 -14.01
C PRO A 121 10.12 18.41 -12.75
N GLU A 122 9.57 19.62 -12.69
CA GLU A 122 8.86 20.15 -11.52
C GLU A 122 7.54 19.43 -11.27
N ILE A 123 6.85 19.02 -12.35
CA ILE A 123 5.54 18.36 -12.25
C ILE A 123 5.63 16.84 -12.46
N LEU A 124 6.79 16.31 -12.90
CA LEU A 124 6.98 14.90 -13.22
C LEU A 124 6.59 13.98 -12.05
N GLY A 125 7.17 14.20 -10.88
CA GLY A 125 6.88 13.39 -9.71
C GLY A 125 5.39 13.37 -9.35
N GLY A 126 4.77 14.56 -9.36
CA GLY A 126 3.33 14.68 -9.09
C GLY A 126 2.44 14.06 -10.17
N ALA A 127 2.86 14.08 -11.43
CA ALA A 127 2.13 13.48 -12.55
C ALA A 127 2.15 11.94 -12.50
N LEU A 128 3.33 11.36 -12.24
CA LEU A 128 3.50 9.90 -12.06
C LEU A 128 2.70 9.41 -10.84
N HIS A 129 2.83 10.10 -9.70
CA HIS A 129 2.15 9.75 -8.46
C HIS A 129 0.61 9.82 -8.59
N ALA A 130 0.10 10.85 -9.28
CA ALA A 130 -1.33 10.95 -9.54
C ALA A 130 -1.83 9.85 -10.51
N ALA A 131 -1.03 9.48 -11.51
CA ALA A 131 -1.33 8.38 -12.42
C ALA A 131 -1.32 7.02 -11.68
N GLU A 132 -0.34 6.79 -10.80
CA GLU A 132 -0.26 5.62 -9.94
C GLU A 132 -1.50 5.45 -9.07
N HIS A 133 -1.87 6.48 -8.29
CA HIS A 133 -3.04 6.42 -7.42
C HIS A 133 -4.33 6.12 -8.17
N ALA A 134 -4.54 6.78 -9.31
CA ALA A 134 -5.71 6.55 -10.12
C ALA A 134 -5.72 5.16 -10.75
N SER A 135 -4.57 4.65 -11.17
CA SER A 135 -4.42 3.29 -11.71
C SER A 135 -4.79 2.23 -10.67
N ILE A 136 -4.29 2.37 -9.44
CA ILE A 136 -4.68 1.51 -8.30
C ILE A 136 -6.20 1.63 -8.04
N GLY A 137 -6.75 2.85 -8.10
CA GLY A 137 -8.17 3.09 -7.87
C GLY A 137 -9.08 2.44 -8.91
N MET A 138 -8.62 2.30 -10.14
CA MET A 138 -9.39 1.74 -11.26
C MET A 138 -9.17 0.23 -11.45
N LEU A 139 -8.08 -0.35 -10.94
CA LEU A 139 -7.77 -1.77 -11.16
C LEU A 139 -8.86 -2.73 -10.65
N PRO A 140 -9.59 -2.49 -9.56
CA PRO A 140 -10.71 -3.35 -9.14
C PRO A 140 -11.81 -3.57 -10.19
N LEU A 141 -11.90 -2.72 -11.20
CA LEU A 141 -12.84 -2.89 -12.32
C LEU A 141 -12.34 -3.89 -13.39
N PHE A 142 -11.06 -4.24 -13.37
CA PHE A 142 -10.40 -5.12 -14.34
C PHE A 142 -9.93 -6.44 -13.72
N ALA A 143 -9.56 -6.38 -12.44
CA ALA A 143 -9.19 -7.54 -11.63
C ALA A 143 -10.10 -7.60 -10.40
N THR A 144 -10.58 -8.79 -10.05
CA THR A 144 -11.47 -8.98 -8.89
C THR A 144 -10.66 -8.86 -7.61
N CYS A 145 -10.43 -7.64 -7.14
CA CYS A 145 -9.62 -7.30 -5.96
C CYS A 145 -10.20 -6.11 -5.21
N ASP A 146 -9.78 -5.93 -3.98
CA ASP A 146 -9.98 -4.70 -3.24
C ASP A 146 -8.78 -3.75 -3.45
N ARG A 147 -9.01 -2.46 -3.33
CA ARG A 147 -7.94 -1.45 -3.35
C ARG A 147 -6.83 -1.75 -2.32
N TRP A 148 -7.14 -2.42 -1.23
CA TRP A 148 -6.19 -2.79 -0.19
C TRP A 148 -5.30 -3.97 -0.56
N ASP A 149 -5.69 -4.77 -1.56
CA ASP A 149 -4.93 -5.91 -2.07
C ASP A 149 -3.81 -5.50 -3.04
N ILE A 150 -3.76 -4.22 -3.41
CA ILE A 150 -2.86 -3.69 -4.42
C ILE A 150 -2.02 -2.57 -3.82
N GLY A 151 -0.75 -2.48 -4.16
CA GLY A 151 0.12 -1.35 -3.87
C GLY A 151 0.66 -0.70 -5.14
N GLY A 152 1.33 0.43 -5.00
CA GLY A 152 2.04 1.07 -6.09
C GLY A 152 3.22 1.88 -5.60
N VAL A 153 4.11 2.16 -6.52
CA VAL A 153 5.28 3.05 -6.36
C VAL A 153 5.52 3.76 -7.68
N SER A 154 5.68 5.06 -7.63
CA SER A 154 6.07 5.87 -8.79
C SER A 154 7.40 6.57 -8.51
N VAL A 155 8.33 6.48 -9.46
CA VAL A 155 9.71 6.98 -9.32
C VAL A 155 10.09 7.78 -10.56
N PRO A 156 10.50 9.06 -10.43
CA PRO A 156 10.93 9.89 -11.56
C PRO A 156 12.17 9.37 -12.27
N LEU A 157 13.03 8.63 -11.57
CA LEU A 157 14.19 7.93 -12.14
C LEU A 157 14.42 6.66 -11.32
N HIS A 158 13.94 5.54 -11.83
CA HIS A 158 14.07 4.26 -11.14
C HIS A 158 15.45 3.63 -11.41
N PRO A 159 16.16 3.11 -10.40
CA PRO A 159 17.51 2.59 -10.57
C PRO A 159 17.63 1.41 -11.53
N ASP A 160 16.64 0.51 -11.58
CA ASP A 160 16.70 -0.69 -12.41
C ASP A 160 16.25 -0.42 -13.85
N THR A 161 15.28 0.48 -14.08
CA THR A 161 14.78 0.81 -15.41
C THR A 161 15.51 1.99 -16.05
N LEU A 162 16.16 2.83 -15.24
CA LEU A 162 16.81 4.10 -15.63
C LEU A 162 15.85 5.11 -16.28
N LEU A 163 14.56 4.95 -16.06
CA LEU A 163 13.47 5.77 -16.61
C LEU A 163 12.47 6.13 -15.52
N PRO A 164 11.67 7.17 -15.76
CA PRO A 164 10.43 7.40 -14.99
C PRO A 164 9.54 6.18 -15.07
N THR A 165 9.17 5.62 -13.92
CA THR A 165 8.47 4.33 -13.85
C THR A 165 7.33 4.38 -12.84
N VAL A 166 6.22 3.77 -13.20
CA VAL A 166 5.10 3.50 -12.30
C VAL A 166 4.91 2.00 -12.18
N PHE A 167 4.94 1.53 -10.94
CA PHE A 167 4.66 0.14 -10.57
C PHE A 167 3.30 0.03 -9.93
N VAL A 168 2.58 -1.04 -10.26
CA VAL A 168 1.40 -1.51 -9.52
C VAL A 168 1.63 -2.98 -9.19
N TYR A 169 1.55 -3.34 -7.92
CA TYR A 169 1.94 -4.67 -7.43
C TYR A 169 0.86 -5.28 -6.54
N ASP A 170 0.84 -6.60 -6.49
CA ASP A 170 -0.03 -7.36 -5.61
C ASP A 170 0.44 -7.21 -4.16
N GLY A 171 -0.46 -6.88 -3.24
CA GLY A 171 -0.17 -6.72 -1.81
C GLY A 171 0.04 -8.05 -1.05
N HIS A 172 0.21 -9.16 -1.76
CA HIS A 172 0.31 -10.51 -1.23
C HIS A 172 1.65 -11.15 -1.59
N PRO A 173 2.28 -11.91 -0.66
CA PRO A 173 3.50 -12.64 -0.95
C PRO A 173 3.32 -13.61 -2.13
N GLY A 174 4.24 -13.52 -3.11
CA GLY A 174 4.20 -14.34 -4.32
C GLY A 174 3.21 -13.86 -5.38
N GLY A 175 2.39 -12.87 -5.08
CA GLY A 175 1.35 -12.35 -5.98
C GLY A 175 -0.01 -13.02 -5.79
N ALA A 176 -1.05 -12.41 -6.36
CA ALA A 176 -2.43 -12.89 -6.34
C ALA A 176 -3.10 -12.83 -7.74
N GLY A 177 -2.32 -12.52 -8.79
CA GLY A 177 -2.79 -12.48 -10.17
C GLY A 177 -3.42 -11.14 -10.60
N PHE A 178 -3.47 -10.14 -9.71
CA PHE A 178 -4.05 -8.83 -10.04
C PHE A 178 -3.13 -8.02 -10.96
N ALA A 179 -1.82 -8.03 -10.70
CA ALA A 179 -0.82 -7.39 -11.54
C ALA A 179 -0.73 -8.05 -12.93
N GLU A 180 -0.86 -9.38 -12.99
CA GLU A 180 -0.94 -10.14 -14.25
C GLU A 180 -2.18 -9.71 -15.06
N ARG A 181 -3.34 -9.66 -14.40
CA ARG A 181 -4.58 -9.20 -15.05
C ARG A 181 -4.47 -7.75 -15.53
N ALA A 182 -3.83 -6.86 -14.74
CA ALA A 182 -3.56 -5.49 -15.14
C ALA A 182 -2.66 -5.42 -16.37
N PHE A 183 -1.63 -6.27 -16.47
CA PHE A 183 -0.77 -6.37 -17.65
C PHE A 183 -1.57 -6.75 -18.90
N HIS A 184 -2.37 -7.81 -18.84
CA HIS A 184 -3.18 -8.28 -19.99
C HIS A 184 -4.28 -7.29 -20.40
N THR A 185 -4.77 -6.44 -19.52
CA THR A 185 -5.81 -5.44 -19.80
C THR A 185 -5.28 -4.01 -19.77
N ALA A 186 -3.97 -3.82 -19.92
CA ALA A 186 -3.30 -2.56 -19.64
C ALA A 186 -3.87 -1.38 -20.45
N ARG A 187 -4.16 -1.55 -21.73
CA ARG A 187 -4.73 -0.49 -22.58
C ARG A 187 -6.12 -0.06 -22.08
N ALA A 188 -7.01 -1.00 -21.83
CA ALA A 188 -8.35 -0.71 -21.32
C ALA A 188 -8.30 -0.10 -19.91
N TRP A 189 -7.49 -0.67 -19.03
CA TRP A 189 -7.28 -0.19 -17.68
C TRP A 189 -6.73 1.25 -17.63
N LEU A 190 -5.65 1.54 -18.33
CA LEU A 190 -5.05 2.88 -18.35
C LEU A 190 -5.94 3.89 -19.08
N THR A 191 -6.72 3.46 -20.09
CA THR A 191 -7.74 4.30 -20.73
C THR A 191 -8.82 4.71 -19.75
N ALA A 192 -9.38 3.77 -19.00
CA ALA A 192 -10.37 4.04 -17.95
C ALA A 192 -9.78 4.93 -16.85
N THR A 193 -8.52 4.69 -16.45
CA THR A 193 -7.79 5.52 -15.49
C THR A 193 -7.70 6.97 -15.96
N ARG A 194 -7.24 7.20 -17.20
CA ARG A 194 -7.17 8.54 -17.77
C ARG A 194 -8.55 9.22 -17.84
N GLN A 195 -9.59 8.47 -18.24
CA GLN A 195 -10.96 8.98 -18.31
C GLN A 195 -11.49 9.39 -16.94
N ALA A 196 -11.28 8.56 -15.91
CA ALA A 196 -11.68 8.85 -14.53
C ALA A 196 -11.05 10.14 -14.00
N ILE A 197 -9.76 10.37 -14.27
CA ILE A 197 -9.08 11.61 -13.88
C ILE A 197 -9.65 12.80 -14.67
N ALA A 198 -9.79 12.66 -15.99
CA ALA A 198 -10.19 13.75 -16.88
C ALA A 198 -11.64 14.19 -16.68
N SER A 199 -12.56 13.26 -16.41
CA SER A 199 -13.99 13.55 -16.20
C SER A 199 -14.31 14.11 -14.81
N CYS A 200 -13.41 14.02 -13.86
CA CYS A 200 -13.63 14.57 -12.53
C CYS A 200 -13.58 16.11 -12.55
N GLU A 201 -14.61 16.78 -12.04
CA GLU A 201 -14.77 18.23 -12.09
C GLU A 201 -13.86 19.00 -11.13
N CYS A 202 -13.15 18.31 -10.21
CA CYS A 202 -12.24 18.97 -9.28
C CYS A 202 -11.04 19.62 -10.00
N ASP A 203 -10.52 20.73 -9.47
CA ASP A 203 -9.42 21.48 -10.11
C ASP A 203 -8.04 20.80 -9.94
N ALA A 204 -7.70 20.39 -8.73
CA ALA A 204 -6.35 19.97 -8.37
C ALA A 204 -6.22 18.47 -8.02
N GLY A 205 -7.35 17.78 -7.87
CA GLY A 205 -7.42 16.38 -7.43
C GLY A 205 -8.25 16.21 -6.16
N CYS A 206 -8.94 15.09 -6.07
CA CYS A 206 -9.79 14.74 -4.93
C CYS A 206 -9.79 13.22 -4.69
N PRO A 207 -10.40 12.73 -3.59
CA PRO A 207 -10.47 11.29 -3.30
C PRO A 207 -11.18 10.45 -4.37
N SER A 208 -12.00 11.09 -5.22
CA SER A 208 -12.71 10.39 -6.31
C SER A 208 -11.85 10.19 -7.56
N CYS A 209 -10.67 10.83 -7.67
CA CYS A 209 -9.84 10.72 -8.88
C CYS A 209 -8.39 10.33 -8.59
N ILE A 210 -7.60 11.16 -7.89
CA ILE A 210 -6.15 10.94 -7.74
C ILE A 210 -5.66 10.85 -6.30
N GLN A 211 -6.48 11.17 -5.29
CA GLN A 211 -6.05 11.02 -3.90
C GLN A 211 -6.28 9.60 -3.40
N SER A 212 -5.30 9.07 -2.70
CA SER A 212 -5.35 7.73 -2.09
C SER A 212 -5.35 7.82 -0.56
N PRO A 213 -6.24 7.09 0.14
CA PRO A 213 -6.20 7.01 1.59
C PRO A 213 -4.99 6.21 2.11
N LYS A 214 -4.30 5.47 1.22
CA LYS A 214 -3.13 4.64 1.53
C LYS A 214 -1.80 5.37 1.33
N CYS A 215 -1.83 6.61 0.83
CA CYS A 215 -0.60 7.32 0.48
C CYS A 215 0.23 7.68 1.71
N GLY A 216 1.44 7.11 1.81
CA GLY A 216 2.41 7.38 2.87
C GLY A 216 2.93 8.82 2.86
N ASN A 217 2.90 9.48 1.69
CA ASN A 217 3.32 10.88 1.50
C ASN A 217 2.19 11.90 1.73
N GLY A 218 1.01 11.46 2.18
CA GLY A 218 -0.11 12.35 2.43
C GLY A 218 -0.70 12.99 1.17
N ASN A 219 -0.57 12.35 0.02
CA ASN A 219 -1.03 12.83 -1.29
C ASN A 219 -0.28 14.09 -1.80
N ASP A 220 1.00 14.20 -1.47
CA ASP A 220 1.84 15.32 -1.89
C ASP A 220 3.23 14.81 -2.37
N PRO A 221 3.70 15.24 -3.58
CA PRO A 221 2.97 16.04 -4.57
C PRO A 221 2.00 15.21 -5.43
N LEU A 222 0.90 15.82 -5.86
CA LEU A 222 0.02 15.28 -6.89
C LEU A 222 -0.23 16.32 -7.99
N HIS A 223 -0.21 15.92 -9.26
CA HIS A 223 -0.45 16.82 -10.37
C HIS A 223 -1.47 16.25 -11.37
N LYS A 224 -2.77 16.56 -11.16
CA LYS A 224 -3.91 16.02 -11.92
C LYS A 224 -3.77 16.19 -13.43
N ARG A 225 -3.52 17.44 -13.88
CA ARG A 225 -3.40 17.75 -15.33
C ARG A 225 -2.20 17.08 -15.96
N GLY A 226 -1.10 16.91 -15.20
CA GLY A 226 0.08 16.17 -15.62
C GLY A 226 -0.24 14.70 -15.84
N ALA A 227 -0.94 14.05 -14.90
CA ALA A 227 -1.34 12.66 -15.04
C ALA A 227 -2.22 12.40 -16.27
N VAL A 228 -3.19 13.30 -16.56
CA VAL A 228 -4.02 13.18 -17.78
C VAL A 228 -3.16 13.27 -19.05
N ARG A 229 -2.23 14.24 -19.11
CA ARG A 229 -1.34 14.40 -20.27
C ARG A 229 -0.40 13.22 -20.46
N LEU A 230 0.20 12.76 -19.37
CA LEU A 230 1.08 11.59 -19.32
C LEU A 230 0.38 10.35 -19.85
N LEU A 231 -0.78 10.01 -19.29
CA LEU A 231 -1.58 8.86 -19.72
C LEU A 231 -2.12 9.03 -21.15
N THR A 232 -2.40 10.24 -21.60
CA THR A 232 -2.83 10.50 -22.98
C THR A 232 -1.71 10.17 -23.97
N GLU A 233 -0.48 10.60 -23.67
CA GLU A 233 0.67 10.32 -24.52
C GLU A 233 1.04 8.84 -24.50
N LEU A 234 1.08 8.23 -23.32
CA LEU A 234 1.32 6.81 -23.15
C LEU A 234 0.32 5.95 -23.97
N LEU A 235 -0.97 6.31 -23.95
CA LEU A 235 -2.03 5.59 -24.66
C LEU A 235 -2.04 5.86 -26.17
N ARG A 236 -1.52 6.99 -26.63
CA ARG A 236 -1.41 7.30 -28.06
C ARG A 236 -0.52 6.29 -28.77
N GLU A 237 0.51 5.84 -28.11
CA GLU A 237 1.51 4.91 -28.62
C GLU A 237 1.28 3.46 -28.17
N ALA A 238 0.21 3.20 -27.41
CA ALA A 238 -0.11 1.87 -26.92
C ALA A 238 -0.40 0.89 -28.07
N PRO A 239 0.11 -0.35 -28.02
CA PRO A 239 -0.23 -1.38 -28.99
C PRO A 239 -1.73 -1.65 -28.99
N GLU A 240 -2.26 -2.10 -30.13
CA GLU A 240 -3.67 -2.48 -30.23
C GLU A 240 -3.93 -3.78 -29.46
N GLU A 241 -5.09 -3.86 -28.82
CA GLU A 241 -5.53 -5.09 -28.16
C GLU A 241 -6.01 -6.08 -29.25
N LYS A 242 -5.57 -7.32 -29.14
CA LYS A 242 -6.09 -8.42 -29.95
C LYS A 242 -7.53 -8.75 -29.54
N PRO A 243 -8.34 -9.36 -30.44
CA PRO A 243 -9.73 -9.73 -30.13
C PRO A 243 -9.88 -10.68 -28.93
N ASP A 244 -8.83 -11.40 -28.55
CA ASP A 244 -8.77 -12.29 -27.39
C ASP A 244 -8.41 -11.58 -26.06
N GLY A 245 -8.25 -10.27 -26.08
CA GLY A 245 -7.93 -9.43 -24.93
C GLY A 245 -6.44 -9.43 -24.58
N ARG A 246 -5.57 -9.97 -25.42
CA ARG A 246 -4.11 -9.89 -25.26
C ARG A 246 -3.56 -8.64 -25.94
N VAL A 247 -2.43 -8.17 -25.41
CA VAL A 247 -1.71 -7.06 -26.04
C VAL A 247 -0.82 -7.59 -27.17
N GLU A 248 -0.72 -6.86 -28.27
CA GLU A 248 0.15 -7.22 -29.39
C GLU A 248 1.62 -7.24 -28.94
N GLY A 249 2.29 -8.38 -29.13
CA GLY A 249 3.68 -8.60 -28.69
C GLY A 249 3.83 -9.58 -27.52
N GLU A 250 2.74 -10.00 -26.88
CA GLU A 250 2.81 -11.08 -25.89
C GLU A 250 3.25 -12.40 -26.54
N PRO A 251 4.17 -13.15 -25.93
CA PRO A 251 4.53 -14.49 -26.39
C PRO A 251 3.30 -15.40 -26.36
N GLU A 252 3.08 -16.18 -27.41
CA GLU A 252 2.04 -17.20 -27.40
C GLU A 252 2.35 -18.23 -26.31
N GLU A 253 1.45 -18.39 -25.34
CA GLU A 253 1.53 -19.51 -24.40
C GLU A 253 1.50 -20.80 -25.20
N ARG A 254 2.57 -21.56 -25.12
CA ARG A 254 2.60 -22.92 -25.66
C ARG A 254 1.58 -23.75 -24.89
N THR A 255 0.44 -23.99 -25.52
CA THR A 255 -0.59 -24.93 -25.07
C THR A 255 -0.05 -26.37 -25.11
N GLU A 256 0.86 -26.71 -24.20
CA GLU A 256 1.35 -28.10 -24.01
C GLU A 256 0.44 -28.94 -23.11
N SER A 257 -0.72 -28.45 -22.70
CA SER A 257 -1.60 -29.14 -21.74
C SER A 257 -2.88 -29.77 -22.35
N ALA A 258 -3.15 -29.61 -23.65
CA ALA A 258 -4.37 -30.17 -24.25
C ALA A 258 -4.18 -31.55 -24.92
N GLU A 259 -2.96 -31.99 -25.22
CA GLU A 259 -2.73 -33.28 -25.88
C GLU A 259 -2.49 -34.47 -24.93
N ARG A 260 -2.49 -34.23 -23.61
CA ARG A 260 -2.28 -35.33 -22.64
C ARG A 260 -3.56 -35.88 -21.99
N ALA A 261 -4.73 -35.35 -22.37
CA ALA A 261 -6.02 -35.74 -21.80
C ALA A 261 -6.86 -36.67 -22.71
N GLU A 262 -6.47 -36.92 -23.95
CA GLU A 262 -7.25 -37.76 -24.88
C GLU A 262 -6.66 -39.18 -25.10
N GLY A 263 -5.58 -39.55 -24.42
CA GLY A 263 -4.86 -40.82 -24.63
C GLY A 263 -5.09 -41.92 -23.59
N THR A 264 -6.01 -41.81 -22.63
CA THR A 264 -6.17 -42.84 -21.58
C THR A 264 -7.61 -43.07 -21.13
N THR A 265 -8.56 -43.19 -22.05
CA THR A 265 -9.95 -43.56 -21.71
C THR A 265 -10.49 -44.81 -22.44
N GLU A 266 -9.64 -45.70 -22.94
CA GLU A 266 -10.15 -46.93 -23.58
C GLU A 266 -9.64 -48.24 -23.04
N GLU A 267 -8.94 -48.26 -21.89
CA GLU A 267 -8.45 -49.54 -21.32
C GLU A 267 -8.62 -49.61 -19.79
N ARG A 268 -9.85 -49.48 -19.27
CA ARG A 268 -10.19 -49.93 -17.90
C ARG A 268 -11.69 -50.00 -17.63
N ALA A 269 -12.37 -50.80 -18.38
CA ALA A 269 -13.73 -51.26 -18.04
C ALA A 269 -13.80 -52.75 -18.18
N GLU A 270 -13.21 -53.46 -17.25
CA GLU A 270 -13.53 -54.86 -16.87
C GLU A 270 -12.67 -55.26 -15.68
N GLY A 271 -13.26 -55.30 -14.49
CA GLY A 271 -12.52 -55.72 -13.27
C GLY A 271 -13.29 -55.40 -11.97
N THR A 272 -14.28 -56.27 -11.71
CA THR A 272 -14.72 -56.72 -10.37
C THR A 272 -15.31 -55.72 -9.38
N THR A 273 -16.61 -55.65 -9.39
CA THR A 273 -17.55 -55.33 -8.33
C THR A 273 -17.63 -56.44 -7.26
N GLU A 274 -16.66 -56.67 -6.40
CA GLU A 274 -16.83 -57.66 -5.32
C GLU A 274 -15.96 -57.41 -4.06
N GLU A 275 -15.27 -56.33 -3.92
CA GLU A 275 -14.35 -56.11 -2.78
C GLU A 275 -14.56 -54.78 -2.01
N ARG A 276 -15.80 -54.25 -1.98
CA ARG A 276 -16.09 -52.98 -1.27
C ARG A 276 -17.26 -53.09 -0.27
N ALA A 277 -17.53 -54.20 0.29
CA ALA A 277 -18.62 -54.40 1.24
C ALA A 277 -18.21 -54.86 2.66
N GLU A 278 -16.94 -54.99 2.97
CA GLU A 278 -16.53 -55.56 4.29
C GLU A 278 -15.59 -54.67 5.12
N ARG A 279 -15.51 -53.37 4.92
CA ARG A 279 -14.62 -52.48 5.70
C ARG A 279 -15.27 -51.26 6.38
N THR A 280 -16.56 -51.34 6.73
CA THR A 280 -17.29 -50.22 7.38
C THR A 280 -18.08 -50.65 8.64
N THR A 281 -17.64 -51.62 9.41
CA THR A 281 -18.34 -52.01 10.65
C THR A 281 -17.46 -52.26 11.88
N GLU A 282 -16.21 -51.86 11.94
CA GLU A 282 -15.39 -52.13 13.12
C GLU A 282 -14.67 -50.95 13.78
N GLU A 283 -15.00 -49.71 13.49
CA GLU A 283 -14.44 -48.55 14.22
C GLU A 283 -15.53 -47.59 14.71
N ARG A 284 -16.42 -48.11 15.56
CA ARG A 284 -17.35 -47.25 16.32
C ARG A 284 -17.68 -47.86 17.69
N ALA A 285 -16.67 -47.91 18.54
CA ALA A 285 -16.88 -48.01 20.00
C ALA A 285 -15.51 -47.82 20.67
N GLU A 286 -15.41 -46.78 21.44
CA GLU A 286 -14.53 -46.51 22.58
C GLU A 286 -13.88 -45.14 22.52
N GLY A 287 -14.25 -44.33 23.50
CA GLY A 287 -13.53 -43.09 23.83
C GLY A 287 -14.39 -41.93 24.26
N THR A 288 -15.25 -42.13 25.26
CA THR A 288 -15.80 -41.06 26.09
C THR A 288 -14.76 -40.59 27.10
N THR A 289 -14.90 -39.29 27.43
CA THR A 289 -14.35 -38.57 28.59
C THR A 289 -12.89 -38.12 28.54
N ASP A 290 -12.64 -36.81 28.37
CA ASP A 290 -12.14 -36.01 29.47
C ASP A 290 -12.35 -34.51 29.19
N GLU A 291 -13.09 -33.91 30.10
CA GLU A 291 -13.30 -32.45 30.25
C GLU A 291 -12.15 -31.97 31.16
N SER A 292 -11.28 -31.06 30.68
CA SER A 292 -10.63 -30.16 31.62
C SER A 292 -9.91 -28.99 30.98
N ALA A 293 -10.44 -27.82 31.29
CA ALA A 293 -9.71 -26.61 31.66
C ALA A 293 -8.89 -25.88 30.59
N VAL A 294 -9.55 -25.00 29.85
CA VAL A 294 -8.89 -23.82 29.29
C VAL A 294 -8.78 -22.76 30.40
N GLY A 295 -7.57 -22.61 30.94
CA GLY A 295 -7.22 -21.59 31.92
C GLY A 295 -7.22 -20.19 31.30
N LYS A 296 -8.02 -19.29 31.87
CA LYS A 296 -7.95 -17.84 31.60
C LYS A 296 -6.61 -17.29 32.10
N PRO A 297 -5.93 -16.43 31.34
CA PRO A 297 -4.75 -15.72 31.85
C PRO A 297 -5.17 -14.70 32.92
N ALA A 298 -4.55 -14.80 34.06
CA ALA A 298 -4.73 -13.90 35.23
C ALA A 298 -4.13 -12.52 34.91
N VAL A 299 -4.96 -11.50 34.91
CA VAL A 299 -4.54 -10.09 34.94
C VAL A 299 -4.00 -9.78 36.35
N ARG A 300 -2.69 -9.61 36.49
CA ARG A 300 -2.09 -9.03 37.65
C ARG A 300 -2.29 -7.51 37.66
N LYS A 301 -2.99 -7.01 38.67
CA LYS A 301 -3.03 -5.59 38.99
C LYS A 301 -1.71 -5.20 39.64
N PRO A 302 -1.05 -4.10 39.26
CA PRO A 302 0.06 -3.54 40.04
C PRO A 302 -0.45 -2.89 41.33
N GLU A 303 0.22 -3.18 42.43
CA GLU A 303 0.04 -2.50 43.69
C GLU A 303 0.51 -1.05 43.57
N VAL A 304 -0.34 -0.13 43.98
CA VAL A 304 -0.07 1.30 43.99
C VAL A 304 0.55 1.63 45.38
N GLU A 305 1.83 2.01 45.41
CA GLU A 305 2.43 2.68 46.56
C GLU A 305 1.89 4.11 46.66
N PRO A 306 1.61 4.60 47.90
CA PRO A 306 1.06 5.94 48.10
C PRO A 306 2.15 7.01 47.96
N ALA A 307 1.82 8.04 47.15
CA ALA A 307 2.65 9.21 46.90
C ALA A 307 2.82 10.05 48.19
N ALA A 308 4.06 10.47 48.47
CA ALA A 308 4.43 11.38 49.53
C ALA A 308 3.92 12.81 49.26
N GLU A 309 3.41 13.46 50.33
CA GLU A 309 2.93 14.84 50.33
C GLU A 309 4.05 15.86 50.05
N PRO A 310 3.80 16.97 49.33
CA PRO A 310 4.78 18.05 49.20
C PRO A 310 4.74 19.02 50.40
N GLY A 311 5.92 19.21 50.97
CA GLY A 311 6.17 20.15 52.08
C GLY A 311 5.94 21.61 51.68
N LYS A 312 5.32 22.33 52.59
CA LYS A 312 5.15 23.79 52.56
C LYS A 312 6.50 24.49 52.78
N GLY A 313 6.86 25.37 51.86
CA GLY A 313 7.98 26.31 51.99
C GLY A 313 7.59 27.70 51.56
N SER A 314 7.69 28.62 52.50
CA SER A 314 7.29 30.03 52.51
C SER A 314 8.21 30.98 51.74
N GLY A 315 7.63 31.99 51.09
CA GLY A 315 8.04 33.41 51.16
C GLY A 315 9.20 33.89 50.31
N THR A 316 9.03 34.82 49.41
CA THR A 316 9.23 36.28 49.59
C THR A 316 9.22 37.00 48.24
N THR A 317 8.52 38.07 48.25
CA THR A 317 8.43 39.29 47.42
C THR A 317 9.65 39.70 46.58
N GLY A 318 9.39 40.23 45.37
CA GLY A 318 10.32 41.10 44.61
C GLY A 318 9.72 41.56 43.28
N ALA A 319 9.22 42.78 43.27
CA ALA A 319 8.75 43.51 42.08
C ALA A 319 9.91 44.06 41.27
N ALA A 320 9.82 44.04 39.92
CA ALA A 320 10.34 45.14 39.11
C ALA A 320 9.80 45.06 37.66
N ALA A 321 9.35 46.20 37.19
CA ALA A 321 8.83 46.55 35.90
C ALA A 321 9.90 46.57 34.79
N GLY A 322 9.51 46.35 33.51
CA GLY A 322 10.40 46.54 32.37
C GLY A 322 9.68 46.35 31.03
N ALA A 323 9.23 47.42 30.52
CA ALA A 323 8.87 47.89 29.17
C ALA A 323 9.17 46.98 27.95
N THR A 324 8.15 46.91 27.08
CA THR A 324 8.21 46.53 25.66
C THR A 324 9.01 47.52 24.84
N PRO A 325 9.57 47.11 23.67
CA PRO A 325 9.21 47.80 22.44
C PRO A 325 8.86 46.91 21.24
N HIS A 326 7.90 47.37 20.47
CA HIS A 326 7.53 46.92 19.12
C HIS A 326 8.69 47.12 18.14
N PRO A 327 8.80 46.29 17.09
CA PRO A 327 9.40 46.71 15.83
C PRO A 327 8.35 46.93 14.73
N GLN A 328 8.59 48.01 14.02
CA GLN A 328 7.90 48.54 12.84
C GLN A 328 8.15 47.65 11.62
N GLY A 329 7.14 47.54 10.73
CA GLY A 329 7.21 46.89 9.43
C GLY A 329 7.93 47.74 8.38
N PRO A 330 8.40 47.13 7.27
CA PRO A 330 9.02 47.79 6.15
C PRO A 330 7.98 48.31 5.13
N PRO A 331 8.33 49.34 4.32
CA PRO A 331 7.44 49.94 3.32
C PRO A 331 7.46 49.19 2.00
N ALA A 332 6.31 49.23 1.31
CA ALA A 332 6.17 48.91 -0.11
C ALA A 332 6.82 49.99 -1.02
N PRO A 333 7.20 49.67 -2.26
CA PRO A 333 6.31 49.62 -3.39
C PRO A 333 6.10 48.25 -4.03
#